data_c34ab09b531872d7839bda26d6d1fd40
#
_entry.id   c34ab09b531872d7839bda26d6d1fd40
#
_cell.length_a   1.000
_cell.length_b   1.000
_cell.length_c   1.000
_cell.angle_alpha   90.00
_cell.angle_beta   90.00
_cell.angle_gamma   90.00
#
_symmetry.space_group_name_H-M   'P 1'
#
loop_
_entity.id
_entity.type
_entity.pdbx_description
1 polymer ?
#
loop_
_entity_poly.entity_id
_entity_poly.type
_entity_poly.pdbx_seq_one_letter_code
_entity_poly.pdbx_strand_id
1 'polypeptide(L)'
;YLTPDPIRVDFWRKRLNSLGNGPYIGISWKSSDMSSTRLPNYASISDLFPILSVPDITFINLQYVDFKKDLNKIKDKIGVAVHNFDDLDHYDNIDDVAALCAALDVIVSTKTTVPLISAGVGTPTKLANWRQSPWNNSLLNPIGPSVEIFERDTWEPWNNVFNLIAKDIFKITKTGVSNE
;
A
#
# COMPACT_ATOMS: atom_id res chain seq x y z
N TYR A 1 -12.03 12.07 6.09
CA TYR A 1 -12.64 13.13 5.24
C TYR A 1 -13.42 12.56 4.06
N LEU A 2 -13.16 11.31 3.68
CA LEU A 2 -13.96 10.55 2.73
C LEU A 2 -14.83 9.56 3.49
N THR A 3 -16.09 9.45 3.09
CA THR A 3 -17.02 8.47 3.65
C THR A 3 -17.35 7.48 2.54
N PRO A 4 -16.66 6.33 2.47
CA PRO A 4 -16.96 5.32 1.46
C PRO A 4 -18.33 4.70 1.71
N ASP A 5 -19.00 4.23 0.66
CA ASP A 5 -20.28 3.53 0.77
C ASP A 5 -20.10 2.27 1.67
N PRO A 6 -20.79 2.17 2.81
CA PRO A 6 -20.66 1.03 3.72
C PRO A 6 -21.05 -0.30 3.08
N ILE A 7 -21.97 -0.31 2.12
CA ILE A 7 -22.36 -1.51 1.38
C ILE A 7 -21.15 -2.01 0.53
N ARG A 8 -20.41 -1.07 -0.10
CA ARG A 8 -19.21 -1.41 -0.87
C ARG A 8 -18.06 -1.84 0.03
N VAL A 9 -17.90 -1.22 1.20
CA VAL A 9 -16.91 -1.67 2.20
C VAL A 9 -17.20 -3.11 2.64
N ASP A 10 -18.44 -3.45 2.96
CA ASP A 10 -18.83 -4.82 3.35
C ASP A 10 -18.66 -5.81 2.20
N PHE A 11 -18.93 -5.40 0.97
CA PHE A 11 -18.65 -6.20 -0.23
C PHE A 11 -17.16 -6.57 -0.31
N TRP A 12 -16.27 -5.58 -0.16
CA TRP A 12 -14.83 -5.80 -0.20
C TRP A 12 -14.33 -6.64 0.97
N ARG A 13 -14.84 -6.44 2.20
CA ARG A 13 -14.51 -7.28 3.36
C ARG A 13 -14.85 -8.75 3.11
N LYS A 14 -16.01 -9.05 2.55
CA LYS A 14 -16.40 -10.42 2.21
C LYS A 14 -15.47 -11.04 1.18
N ARG A 15 -15.06 -10.27 0.16
CA ARG A 15 -14.10 -10.74 -0.85
C ARG A 15 -12.72 -10.99 -0.26
N LEU A 16 -12.22 -10.09 0.59
CA LEU A 16 -10.96 -10.27 1.29
C LEU A 16 -10.97 -11.54 2.14
N ASN A 17 -12.02 -11.76 2.93
CA ASN A 17 -12.17 -12.95 3.76
C ASN A 17 -12.18 -14.26 2.93
N SER A 18 -12.59 -14.22 1.68
CA SER A 18 -12.54 -15.40 0.80
C SER A 18 -11.13 -15.74 0.29
N LEU A 19 -10.15 -14.84 0.44
CA LEU A 19 -8.76 -15.07 0.06
C LEU A 19 -7.94 -15.79 1.14
N GLY A 20 -8.43 -15.82 2.38
CA GLY A 20 -7.76 -16.40 3.54
C GLY A 20 -7.90 -15.50 4.77
N ASN A 21 -7.12 -15.80 5.79
CA ASN A 21 -7.09 -15.00 7.00
C ASN A 21 -6.22 -13.74 6.78
N GLY A 22 -6.65 -12.60 7.38
CA GLY A 22 -5.84 -11.38 7.43
C GLY A 22 -4.58 -11.54 8.30
N PRO A 23 -3.78 -10.47 8.48
CA PRO A 23 -4.11 -9.12 8.03
C PRO A 23 -4.02 -8.94 6.51
N TYR A 24 -4.91 -8.07 5.99
CA TYR A 24 -4.96 -7.71 4.57
C TYR A 24 -4.19 -6.41 4.36
N ILE A 25 -3.11 -6.48 3.61
CA ILE A 25 -2.24 -5.32 3.36
C ILE A 25 -2.28 -4.91 1.88
N GLY A 26 -2.76 -3.69 1.64
CA GLY A 26 -2.74 -3.08 0.32
C GLY A 26 -1.36 -2.53 -0.04
N ILE A 27 -0.90 -2.75 -1.29
CA ILE A 27 0.40 -2.25 -1.75
C ILE A 27 0.31 -1.45 -3.04
N SER A 28 1.03 -0.30 -3.09
CA SER A 28 1.22 0.52 -4.30
C SER A 28 2.63 1.10 -4.30
N TRP A 29 3.36 1.06 -5.43
CA TRP A 29 4.80 1.38 -5.45
C TRP A 29 5.23 2.36 -6.53
N LYS A 30 4.40 2.68 -7.51
CA LYS A 30 4.70 3.63 -8.59
C LYS A 30 3.43 4.28 -9.14
N SER A 31 3.59 5.36 -9.90
CA SER A 31 2.52 6.04 -10.65
C SER A 31 2.81 6.00 -12.15
N SER A 32 1.86 6.46 -12.96
CA SER A 32 2.02 6.60 -14.42
C SER A 32 2.98 7.72 -14.82
N ASP A 33 3.12 8.75 -13.97
CA ASP A 33 4.05 9.85 -14.22
C ASP A 33 5.48 9.45 -13.85
N MET A 34 6.26 9.06 -14.86
CA MET A 34 7.66 8.64 -14.74
C MET A 34 8.64 9.78 -15.06
N SER A 35 8.23 11.03 -14.92
CA SER A 35 9.11 12.19 -15.07
C SER A 35 10.29 12.16 -14.08
N SER A 36 11.39 12.80 -14.43
CA SER A 36 12.60 12.84 -13.58
C SER A 36 12.35 13.43 -12.20
N THR A 37 11.36 14.29 -12.04
CA THR A 37 10.96 14.88 -10.76
C THR A 37 10.13 13.93 -9.90
N ARG A 38 9.44 12.96 -10.51
CA ARG A 38 8.57 12.00 -9.84
C ARG A 38 9.25 10.66 -9.55
N LEU A 39 10.12 10.23 -10.46
CA LEU A 39 10.80 8.95 -10.40
C LEU A 39 11.48 8.65 -9.05
N PRO A 40 12.15 9.60 -8.37
CA PRO A 40 12.76 9.36 -7.06
C PRO A 40 11.77 9.00 -5.94
N ASN A 41 10.47 9.25 -6.13
CA ASN A 41 9.43 8.88 -5.16
C ASN A 41 8.97 7.43 -5.29
N TYR A 42 9.35 6.71 -6.33
CA TYR A 42 8.83 5.38 -6.62
C TYR A 42 9.85 4.29 -6.28
N ALA A 43 9.32 3.15 -5.90
CA ALA A 43 10.11 1.97 -5.60
C ALA A 43 10.05 0.95 -6.76
N SER A 44 11.07 0.13 -6.85
CA SER A 44 11.06 -1.06 -7.68
C SER A 44 10.43 -2.24 -6.95
N ILE A 45 10.09 -3.29 -7.69
CA ILE A 45 9.58 -4.54 -7.09
C ILE A 45 10.58 -5.16 -6.10
N SER A 46 11.87 -5.10 -6.40
CA SER A 46 12.89 -5.63 -5.50
C SER A 46 12.98 -4.88 -4.16
N ASP A 47 12.62 -3.61 -4.15
CA ASP A 47 12.57 -2.83 -2.91
C ASP A 47 11.45 -3.27 -1.98
N LEU A 48 10.36 -3.86 -2.53
CA LEU A 48 9.22 -4.36 -1.74
C LEU A 48 9.48 -5.73 -1.09
N PHE A 49 10.54 -6.45 -1.46
CA PHE A 49 10.79 -7.79 -0.94
C PHE A 49 10.83 -7.89 0.58
N PRO A 50 11.38 -6.92 1.34
CA PRO A 50 11.32 -6.98 2.80
C PRO A 50 9.90 -7.09 3.37
N ILE A 51 8.96 -6.31 2.83
CA ILE A 51 7.56 -6.37 3.26
C ILE A 51 6.87 -7.66 2.79
N LEU A 52 7.07 -8.01 1.53
CA LEU A 52 6.45 -9.19 0.94
C LEU A 52 6.95 -10.51 1.55
N SER A 53 8.09 -10.47 2.26
CA SER A 53 8.64 -11.62 2.99
C SER A 53 8.12 -11.74 4.43
N VAL A 54 7.29 -10.82 4.90
CA VAL A 54 6.64 -10.92 6.22
C VAL A 54 5.59 -12.04 6.14
N PRO A 55 5.66 -13.06 7.03
CA PRO A 55 4.73 -14.19 6.97
C PRO A 55 3.32 -13.79 7.44
N ASP A 56 2.35 -14.65 7.13
CA ASP A 56 0.96 -14.57 7.61
C ASP A 56 0.23 -13.28 7.20
N ILE A 57 0.52 -12.80 5.99
CA ILE A 57 -0.10 -11.61 5.40
C ILE A 57 -0.73 -11.96 4.05
N THR A 58 -1.94 -11.48 3.83
CA THR A 58 -2.60 -11.48 2.53
C THR A 58 -2.40 -10.13 1.85
N PHE A 59 -1.58 -10.09 0.79
CA PHE A 59 -1.28 -8.86 0.05
C PHE A 59 -2.28 -8.58 -1.05
N ILE A 60 -2.72 -7.32 -1.14
CA ILE A 60 -3.72 -6.84 -2.11
C ILE A 60 -3.09 -5.77 -3.00
N ASN A 61 -3.25 -5.92 -4.31
CA ASN A 61 -2.79 -4.94 -5.27
C ASN A 61 -3.66 -3.67 -5.24
N LEU A 62 -3.02 -2.53 -5.02
CA LEU A 62 -3.60 -1.19 -5.21
C LEU A 62 -2.88 -0.41 -6.31
N GLN A 63 -1.97 -1.07 -7.02
CA GLN A 63 -1.24 -0.48 -8.13
C GLN A 63 -2.12 -0.45 -9.38
N TYR A 64 -2.30 0.72 -9.99
CA TYR A 64 -3.20 0.91 -11.13
C TYR A 64 -2.51 0.83 -12.51
N VAL A 65 -1.17 0.96 -12.57
CA VAL A 65 -0.41 0.89 -13.85
C VAL A 65 0.61 -0.24 -13.85
N ASP A 66 0.75 -0.91 -14.99
CA ASP A 66 1.81 -1.88 -15.31
C ASP A 66 2.12 -2.92 -14.22
N PHE A 67 1.10 -3.35 -13.48
CA PHE A 67 1.29 -4.23 -12.33
C PHE A 67 1.40 -5.71 -12.69
N LYS A 68 0.79 -6.18 -13.79
CA LYS A 68 0.70 -7.63 -14.11
C LYS A 68 2.06 -8.31 -14.21
N LYS A 69 3.02 -7.68 -14.91
CA LYS A 69 4.39 -8.19 -15.00
C LYS A 69 5.11 -8.18 -13.64
N ASP A 70 4.81 -7.18 -12.84
CA ASP A 70 5.41 -7.01 -11.52
C ASP A 70 4.86 -8.06 -10.53
N LEU A 71 3.56 -8.33 -10.53
CA LEU A 71 2.95 -9.39 -9.72
C LEU A 71 3.50 -10.77 -10.07
N ASN A 72 3.68 -11.07 -11.35
CA ASN A 72 4.31 -12.32 -11.79
C ASN A 72 5.75 -12.44 -11.28
N LYS A 73 6.55 -11.37 -11.37
CA LYS A 73 7.91 -11.35 -10.81
C LYS A 73 7.95 -11.59 -9.31
N ILE A 74 7.01 -11.03 -8.54
CA ILE A 74 6.89 -11.27 -7.10
C ILE A 74 6.66 -12.76 -6.86
N LYS A 75 5.66 -13.34 -7.53
CA LYS A 75 5.33 -14.75 -7.41
C LYS A 75 6.50 -15.66 -7.76
N ASP A 76 7.19 -15.37 -8.87
CA ASP A 76 8.31 -16.20 -9.37
C ASP A 76 9.54 -16.12 -8.47
N LYS A 77 9.84 -14.95 -7.87
CA LYS A 77 11.06 -14.72 -7.10
C LYS A 77 10.95 -15.09 -5.63
N ILE A 78 9.79 -14.87 -5.03
CA ILE A 78 9.60 -15.04 -3.57
C ILE A 78 8.42 -15.97 -3.22
N GLY A 79 7.68 -16.48 -4.21
CA GLY A 79 6.58 -17.39 -3.99
C GLY A 79 5.34 -16.76 -3.34
N VAL A 80 5.31 -15.44 -3.17
CA VAL A 80 4.20 -14.72 -2.56
C VAL A 80 3.18 -14.31 -3.61
N ALA A 81 1.91 -14.59 -3.33
CA ALA A 81 0.81 -14.08 -4.14
C ALA A 81 0.39 -12.69 -3.66
N VAL A 82 0.34 -11.74 -4.60
CA VAL A 82 -0.33 -10.46 -4.40
C VAL A 82 -1.64 -10.52 -5.18
N HIS A 83 -2.75 -10.50 -4.47
CA HIS A 83 -4.07 -10.66 -5.07
C HIS A 83 -4.50 -9.37 -5.78
N ASN A 84 -5.05 -9.53 -6.99
CA ASN A 84 -5.62 -8.45 -7.77
C ASN A 84 -7.09 -8.73 -8.04
N PHE A 85 -7.93 -7.71 -7.96
CA PHE A 85 -9.34 -7.79 -8.33
C PHE A 85 -9.51 -7.22 -9.73
N ASP A 86 -9.60 -8.10 -10.75
CA ASP A 86 -9.64 -7.70 -12.16
C ASP A 86 -10.91 -6.93 -12.55
N ASP A 87 -11.95 -6.98 -11.71
CA ASP A 87 -13.21 -6.26 -11.87
C ASP A 87 -13.20 -4.88 -11.17
N LEU A 88 -12.11 -4.51 -10.49
CA LEU A 88 -11.94 -3.17 -9.94
C LEU A 88 -11.15 -2.29 -10.92
N ASP A 89 -11.77 -1.21 -11.36
CA ASP A 89 -11.07 -0.16 -12.08
C ASP A 89 -10.36 0.76 -11.08
N HIS A 90 -9.06 0.56 -10.92
CA HIS A 90 -8.22 1.35 -10.01
C HIS A 90 -8.02 2.80 -10.47
N TYR A 91 -8.36 3.14 -11.71
CA TYR A 91 -8.12 4.46 -12.29
C TYR A 91 -9.37 5.33 -12.28
N ASP A 92 -10.49 4.82 -12.77
CA ASP A 92 -11.72 5.60 -12.95
C ASP A 92 -12.75 5.39 -11.82
N ASN A 93 -12.72 4.23 -11.13
CA ASN A 93 -13.66 3.95 -10.04
C ASN A 93 -13.04 4.24 -8.65
N ILE A 94 -12.76 5.51 -8.38
CA ILE A 94 -12.11 5.97 -7.14
C ILE A 94 -12.96 5.69 -5.90
N ASP A 95 -14.27 5.73 -5.99
CA ASP A 95 -15.17 5.44 -4.87
C ASP A 95 -15.04 3.98 -4.42
N ASP A 96 -14.91 3.05 -5.36
CA ASP A 96 -14.73 1.64 -5.06
C ASP A 96 -13.30 1.33 -4.56
N VAL A 97 -12.29 2.04 -5.08
CA VAL A 97 -10.93 2.00 -4.52
C VAL A 97 -10.92 2.51 -3.08
N ALA A 98 -11.66 3.58 -2.77
CA ALA A 98 -11.79 4.09 -1.40
C ALA A 98 -12.48 3.08 -0.48
N ALA A 99 -13.52 2.40 -0.96
CA ALA A 99 -14.19 1.33 -0.22
C ALA A 99 -13.28 0.13 0.03
N LEU A 100 -12.49 -0.28 -0.96
CA LEU A 100 -11.46 -1.33 -0.77
C LEU A 100 -10.41 -0.87 0.25
N CYS A 101 -9.89 0.36 0.14
CA CYS A 101 -8.94 0.91 1.12
C CYS A 101 -9.51 0.86 2.55
N ALA A 102 -10.79 1.21 2.74
CA ALA A 102 -11.45 1.16 4.04
C ALA A 102 -11.70 -0.27 4.57
N ALA A 103 -11.64 -1.27 3.71
CA ALA A 103 -11.77 -2.68 4.08
C ALA A 103 -10.44 -3.35 4.45
N LEU A 104 -9.30 -2.71 4.14
CA LEU A 104 -7.96 -3.20 4.43
C LEU A 104 -7.51 -2.83 5.84
N ASP A 105 -6.62 -3.65 6.43
CA ASP A 105 -6.05 -3.42 7.76
C ASP A 105 -4.93 -2.38 7.74
N VAL A 106 -4.07 -2.44 6.72
CA VAL A 106 -2.94 -1.51 6.52
C VAL A 106 -2.69 -1.30 5.04
N ILE A 107 -2.20 -0.14 4.68
CA ILE A 107 -1.72 0.15 3.33
C ILE A 107 -0.24 0.53 3.38
N VAL A 108 0.55 -0.04 2.49
CA VAL A 108 1.95 0.35 2.25
C VAL A 108 2.07 0.94 0.86
N SER A 109 2.51 2.17 0.80
CA SER A 109 2.60 2.87 -0.49
C SER A 109 3.81 3.79 -0.56
N THR A 110 4.29 4.01 -1.76
CA THR A 110 5.09 5.19 -2.08
C THR A 110 4.18 6.39 -2.36
N LYS A 111 4.75 7.54 -2.70
CA LYS A 111 3.99 8.79 -2.93
C LYS A 111 3.20 8.77 -4.23
N THR A 112 2.10 8.03 -4.22
CA THR A 112 1.08 7.92 -5.28
C THR A 112 -0.23 8.58 -4.84
N THR A 113 -1.34 8.34 -5.52
CA THR A 113 -2.69 8.78 -5.09
C THR A 113 -3.24 7.93 -3.94
N VAL A 114 -2.80 6.68 -3.82
CA VAL A 114 -3.30 5.72 -2.82
C VAL A 114 -3.20 6.23 -1.38
N PRO A 115 -2.07 6.82 -0.90
CA PRO A 115 -1.99 7.39 0.44
C PRO A 115 -3.00 8.50 0.73
N LEU A 116 -3.39 9.27 -0.29
CA LEU A 116 -4.40 10.34 -0.12
C LEU A 116 -5.80 9.74 0.08
N ILE A 117 -6.13 8.71 -0.70
CA ILE A 117 -7.40 7.99 -0.58
C ILE A 117 -7.47 7.29 0.78
N SER A 118 -6.43 6.55 1.15
CA SER A 118 -6.38 5.81 2.42
C SER A 118 -6.44 6.73 3.64
N ALA A 119 -5.74 7.87 3.60
CA ALA A 119 -5.85 8.90 4.64
C ALA A 119 -7.26 9.49 4.73
N GLY A 120 -7.89 9.71 3.58
CA GLY A 120 -9.26 10.22 3.50
C GLY A 120 -10.27 9.31 4.17
N VAL A 121 -10.13 7.99 4.05
CA VAL A 121 -11.01 6.98 4.68
C VAL A 121 -10.52 6.53 6.06
N GLY A 122 -9.35 7.00 6.52
CA GLY A 122 -8.81 6.72 7.85
C GLY A 122 -8.07 5.39 7.99
N THR A 123 -7.74 4.70 6.90
CA THR A 123 -7.00 3.44 6.96
C THR A 123 -5.54 3.67 7.35
N PRO A 124 -4.99 2.90 8.33
CA PRO A 124 -3.58 2.96 8.69
C PRO A 124 -2.68 2.80 7.45
N THR A 125 -1.78 3.74 7.24
CA THR A 125 -0.95 3.79 6.03
C THR A 125 0.51 4.02 6.37
N LYS A 126 1.38 3.16 5.87
CA LYS A 126 2.84 3.27 5.94
C LYS A 126 3.33 3.87 4.62
N LEU A 127 3.67 5.15 4.63
CA LEU A 127 4.13 5.88 3.46
C LEU A 127 5.66 5.85 3.37
N ALA A 128 6.17 5.15 2.36
CA ALA A 128 7.58 5.23 1.98
C ALA A 128 7.82 6.53 1.19
N ASN A 129 8.58 7.45 1.75
CA ASN A 129 8.77 8.80 1.23
C ASN A 129 10.24 9.12 0.94
N TRP A 130 10.45 9.99 -0.04
CA TRP A 130 11.74 10.62 -0.30
C TRP A 130 11.74 12.02 0.37
N ARG A 131 12.65 12.24 1.33
CA ARG A 131 12.68 13.46 2.17
C ARG A 131 12.82 14.75 1.36
N GLN A 132 13.62 14.75 0.31
CA GLN A 132 13.85 15.90 -0.56
C GLN A 132 12.79 16.07 -1.65
N SER A 133 11.71 15.29 -1.60
CA SER A 133 10.64 15.43 -2.59
C SER A 133 10.08 16.86 -2.58
N PRO A 134 10.00 17.53 -3.75
CA PRO A 134 9.40 18.86 -3.85
C PRO A 134 7.96 18.94 -3.31
N TRP A 135 7.28 17.78 -3.23
CA TRP A 135 5.91 17.66 -2.74
C TRP A 135 5.81 17.60 -1.20
N ASN A 136 6.92 17.49 -0.48
CA ASN A 136 6.90 17.46 1.00
C ASN A 136 6.50 18.80 1.60
N ASN A 137 6.73 19.90 0.88
CA ASN A 137 6.35 21.26 1.30
C ASN A 137 4.95 21.66 0.82
N SER A 138 4.19 20.75 0.21
CA SER A 138 2.83 21.05 -0.24
C SER A 138 1.85 21.04 0.93
N LEU A 139 0.68 21.70 0.75
CA LEU A 139 -0.45 21.70 1.69
C LEU A 139 -1.00 20.29 2.03
N LEU A 140 -0.48 19.26 1.39
CA LEU A 140 -0.83 17.85 1.59
C LEU A 140 0.05 17.17 2.66
N ASN A 141 0.89 17.91 3.37
CA ASN A 141 1.67 17.39 4.48
C ASN A 141 1.30 18.16 5.78
N PRO A 142 0.76 17.52 6.82
CA PRO A 142 0.55 16.08 6.99
C PRO A 142 -0.71 15.57 6.24
N ILE A 143 -0.58 14.41 5.59
CA ILE A 143 -1.67 13.77 4.82
C ILE A 143 -2.85 13.36 5.73
N GLY A 144 -2.61 13.18 7.02
CA GLY A 144 -3.61 12.82 8.03
C GLY A 144 -3.04 11.95 9.14
N PRO A 145 -3.75 11.80 10.28
CA PRO A 145 -3.24 11.09 11.46
C PRO A 145 -3.09 9.57 11.25
N SER A 146 -3.76 9.00 10.24
CA SER A 146 -3.63 7.58 9.91
C SER A 146 -2.38 7.25 9.07
N VAL A 147 -1.60 8.26 8.64
CA VAL A 147 -0.42 8.06 7.79
C VAL A 147 0.85 8.23 8.60
N GLU A 148 1.63 7.16 8.69
CA GLU A 148 2.98 7.17 9.23
C GLU A 148 3.99 7.22 8.09
N ILE A 149 4.92 8.18 8.18
CA ILE A 149 5.89 8.45 7.11
C ILE A 149 7.24 7.84 7.45
N PHE A 150 7.78 7.03 6.55
CA PHE A 150 9.11 6.44 6.59
C PHE A 150 9.96 7.06 5.50
N GLU A 151 11.01 7.78 5.87
CA GLU A 151 11.77 8.59 4.93
C GLU A 151 13.17 8.03 4.62
N ARG A 152 13.59 8.23 3.37
CA ARG A 152 14.98 8.09 2.95
C ARG A 152 15.54 9.40 2.43
N ASP A 153 16.84 9.56 2.48
CA ASP A 153 17.56 10.61 1.76
C ASP A 153 17.80 10.21 0.29
N THR A 154 18.14 11.19 -0.56
CA THR A 154 18.28 10.99 -2.02
C THR A 154 19.22 9.83 -2.38
N TRP A 155 20.29 9.67 -1.61
CA TRP A 155 21.34 8.69 -1.90
C TRP A 155 21.15 7.35 -1.20
N GLU A 156 20.15 7.23 -0.36
CA GLU A 156 19.84 5.99 0.35
C GLU A 156 18.97 5.07 -0.51
N PRO A 157 19.23 3.75 -0.48
CA PRO A 157 18.37 2.80 -1.15
C PRO A 157 17.00 2.67 -0.44
N TRP A 158 15.95 2.37 -1.19
CA TRP A 158 14.61 2.11 -0.66
C TRP A 158 14.56 0.95 0.35
N ASN A 159 15.48 -0.01 0.25
CA ASN A 159 15.54 -1.17 1.15
C ASN A 159 15.55 -0.78 2.63
N ASN A 160 16.22 0.32 3.02
CA ASN A 160 16.25 0.77 4.41
C ASN A 160 14.84 1.11 4.92
N VAL A 161 14.08 1.86 4.13
CA VAL A 161 12.70 2.25 4.44
C VAL A 161 11.79 1.01 4.51
N PHE A 162 11.85 0.15 3.49
CA PHE A 162 10.99 -1.04 3.45
C PHE A 162 11.33 -2.07 4.52
N ASN A 163 12.59 -2.16 4.97
CA ASN A 163 12.97 -2.96 6.13
C ASN A 163 12.37 -2.42 7.44
N LEU A 164 12.30 -1.09 7.61
CA LEU A 164 11.64 -0.49 8.77
C LEU A 164 10.14 -0.75 8.76
N ILE A 165 9.49 -0.54 7.60
CA ILE A 165 8.07 -0.83 7.41
C ILE A 165 7.78 -2.32 7.67
N ALA A 166 8.60 -3.24 7.16
CA ALA A 166 8.45 -4.68 7.37
C ALA A 166 8.51 -5.06 8.86
N LYS A 167 9.43 -4.47 9.63
CA LYS A 167 9.52 -4.68 11.08
C LYS A 167 8.26 -4.20 11.81
N ASP A 168 7.67 -3.10 11.34
CA ASP A 168 6.47 -2.55 11.95
C ASP A 168 5.23 -3.39 11.60
N ILE A 169 5.09 -3.81 10.35
CA ILE A 169 4.02 -4.73 9.90
C ILE A 169 4.09 -6.06 10.65
N PHE A 170 5.29 -6.60 10.87
CA PHE A 170 5.46 -7.86 11.61
C PHE A 170 4.91 -7.82 13.04
N LYS A 171 4.87 -6.64 13.69
CA LYS A 171 4.22 -6.48 14.99
C LYS A 171 2.70 -6.65 14.90
N ILE A 172 2.11 -6.21 13.79
CA ILE A 172 0.66 -6.31 13.57
C ILE A 172 0.22 -7.78 13.47
N THR A 173 1.03 -8.63 12.78
CA THR A 173 0.72 -10.06 12.67
C THR A 173 0.73 -10.77 14.03
N LYS A 174 1.52 -10.28 15.00
CA LYS A 174 1.60 -10.86 16.35
C LYS A 174 0.49 -10.39 17.29
N THR A 175 -0.03 -9.19 17.11
CA THR A 175 -1.10 -8.65 17.96
C THR A 175 -2.47 -9.16 17.58
N GLY A 176 -2.68 -9.58 16.34
CA GLY A 176 -3.92 -10.23 15.87
C GLY A 176 -4.15 -11.65 16.43
N VAL A 177 -3.11 -12.30 16.94
CA VAL A 177 -3.18 -13.66 17.51
C VAL A 177 -3.60 -13.66 18.99
N SER A 178 -3.71 -12.50 19.64
CA SER A 178 -3.93 -12.40 21.10
C SER A 178 -5.38 -12.15 21.51
N ASN A 179 -6.35 -12.22 20.59
CA ASN A 179 -7.77 -11.97 20.86
C ASN A 179 -8.67 -13.17 20.47
N GLU A 180 -8.25 -14.40 20.81
CA GLU A 180 -9.13 -15.55 20.92
C GLU A 180 -9.25 -16.04 22.35
#